data_14b1c3fee264179020dafd7d6ea1cbc7
#
_entry.id   14b1c3fee264179020dafd7d6ea1cbc7
#
_cell.length_a   1.000
_cell.length_b   1.000
_cell.length_c   1.000
_cell.angle_alpha   90.00
_cell.angle_beta   90.00
_cell.angle_gamma   90.00
#
_symmetry.space_group_name_H-M   'P 1'
#
loop_
_entity.id
_entity.type
_entity.pdbx_description
1 polymer ?
#
loop_
_entity_poly.entity_id
_entity_poly.type
_entity_poly.pdbx_seq_one_letter_code
_entity_poly.pdbx_strand_id
1 'polypeptide(L)'
;MLYFFYLFFVAILDNLLLMSIISKVSELLRIDVDMLEKESLKVYLKKKMREYNAEILEICRKYGVKSAKEFEELYKSRKLDEENTLNDFFRLDYLEAQIEKIKAALKLID
;
A
#
# COMPACT_ATOMS: atom_id res chain seq x y z
N MET A 1 -27.55 -0.44 -28.20
CA MET A 1 -26.90 0.87 -28.32
C MET A 1 -27.21 1.81 -27.15
N LEU A 2 -28.48 2.02 -26.81
CA LEU A 2 -28.86 2.89 -25.68
C LEU A 2 -28.26 2.44 -24.35
N TYR A 3 -28.20 1.13 -24.11
CA TYR A 3 -27.65 0.57 -22.89
C TYR A 3 -26.14 0.83 -22.74
N PHE A 4 -25.40 0.74 -23.85
CA PHE A 4 -23.97 1.02 -23.90
C PHE A 4 -23.68 2.50 -23.57
N PHE A 5 -24.44 3.41 -24.14
CA PHE A 5 -24.34 4.84 -23.82
C PHE A 5 -24.64 5.13 -22.36
N TYR A 6 -25.64 4.44 -21.81
CA TYR A 6 -26.00 4.60 -20.39
C TYR A 6 -24.85 4.21 -19.49
N LEU A 7 -24.23 3.04 -19.71
CA LEU A 7 -23.10 2.57 -18.91
C LEU A 7 -21.90 3.53 -19.02
N PHE A 8 -21.62 4.00 -20.24
CA PHE A 8 -20.55 4.96 -20.48
C PHE A 8 -20.80 6.28 -19.76
N PHE A 9 -22.03 6.76 -19.80
CA PHE A 9 -22.44 7.99 -19.12
C PHE A 9 -22.34 7.88 -17.60
N VAL A 10 -22.75 6.75 -17.03
CA VAL A 10 -22.66 6.47 -15.60
C VAL A 10 -21.18 6.45 -15.16
N ALA A 11 -20.30 5.81 -15.93
CA ALA A 11 -18.87 5.78 -15.64
C ALA A 11 -18.25 7.18 -15.64
N ILE A 12 -18.64 8.04 -16.60
CA ILE A 12 -18.18 9.43 -16.65
C ILE A 12 -18.68 10.22 -15.44
N LEU A 13 -19.93 10.05 -15.05
CA LEU A 13 -20.51 10.73 -13.88
C LEU A 13 -19.81 10.32 -12.60
N ASP A 14 -19.49 9.04 -12.43
CA ASP A 14 -18.77 8.55 -11.27
C ASP A 14 -17.37 9.17 -11.18
N ASN A 15 -16.65 9.27 -12.30
CA ASN A 15 -15.36 9.93 -12.36
C ASN A 15 -15.46 11.43 -12.01
N LEU A 16 -16.47 12.11 -12.53
CA LEU A 16 -16.71 13.53 -12.22
C LEU A 16 -17.02 13.75 -10.74
N LEU A 17 -17.78 12.85 -10.11
CA LEU A 17 -18.08 12.91 -8.67
C LEU A 17 -16.83 12.77 -7.83
N LEU A 18 -15.96 11.81 -8.17
CA LEU A 18 -14.67 11.60 -7.47
C LEU A 18 -13.77 12.82 -7.61
N MET A 19 -13.65 13.38 -8.81
CA MET A 19 -12.89 14.59 -9.07
C MET A 19 -13.47 15.79 -8.33
N SER A 20 -14.80 15.85 -8.16
CA SER A 20 -15.46 16.98 -7.51
C SER A 20 -15.13 17.09 -6.01
N ILE A 21 -14.87 15.98 -5.31
CA ILE A 21 -14.47 16.01 -3.90
C ILE A 21 -13.11 16.67 -3.75
N ILE A 22 -12.13 16.26 -4.54
CA ILE A 22 -10.79 16.84 -4.53
C ILE A 22 -10.85 18.33 -4.90
N SER A 23 -11.62 18.66 -5.93
CA SER A 23 -11.79 20.05 -6.38
C SER A 23 -12.41 20.92 -5.32
N LYS A 24 -13.44 20.44 -4.62
CA LYS A 24 -14.10 21.18 -3.55
C LYS A 24 -13.15 21.46 -2.39
N VAL A 25 -12.39 20.45 -1.98
CA VAL A 25 -11.40 20.61 -0.90
C VAL A 25 -10.31 21.60 -1.32
N SER A 26 -9.83 21.48 -2.55
CA SER A 26 -8.84 22.38 -3.15
C SER A 26 -9.32 23.84 -3.10
N GLU A 27 -10.56 24.10 -3.48
CA GLU A 27 -11.16 25.44 -3.44
C GLU A 27 -11.25 25.97 -2.00
N LEU A 28 -11.73 25.14 -1.08
CA LEU A 28 -11.86 25.53 0.33
C LEU A 28 -10.51 25.89 0.95
N LEU A 29 -9.48 25.13 0.63
CA LEU A 29 -8.13 25.33 1.17
C LEU A 29 -7.29 26.30 0.34
N ARG A 30 -7.77 26.70 -0.84
CA ARG A 30 -7.06 27.55 -1.79
C ARG A 30 -5.69 27.01 -2.17
N ILE A 31 -5.65 25.72 -2.49
CA ILE A 31 -4.45 25.02 -2.97
C ILE A 31 -4.74 24.38 -4.32
N ASP A 32 -3.68 24.18 -5.09
CA ASP A 32 -3.77 23.56 -6.40
C ASP A 32 -4.23 22.10 -6.29
N VAL A 33 -5.14 21.67 -7.19
CA VAL A 33 -5.71 20.32 -7.21
C VAL A 33 -4.61 19.27 -7.37
N ASP A 34 -3.68 19.48 -8.29
CA ASP A 34 -2.58 18.54 -8.54
C ASP A 34 -1.67 18.41 -7.32
N MET A 35 -1.37 19.52 -6.68
CA MET A 35 -0.59 19.54 -5.45
C MET A 35 -1.31 18.78 -4.33
N LEU A 36 -2.59 19.05 -4.15
CA LEU A 36 -3.39 18.36 -3.12
C LEU A 36 -3.41 16.86 -3.36
N GLU A 37 -3.63 16.43 -4.60
CA GLU A 37 -3.63 15.01 -4.96
C GLU A 37 -2.29 14.35 -4.67
N LYS A 38 -1.20 14.94 -5.14
CA LYS A 38 0.15 14.40 -4.94
C LYS A 38 0.52 14.31 -3.47
N GLU A 39 0.30 15.39 -2.73
CA GLU A 39 0.64 15.42 -1.30
C GLU A 39 -0.21 14.44 -0.49
N SER A 40 -1.49 14.31 -0.82
CA SER A 40 -2.39 13.37 -0.14
C SER A 40 -1.95 11.94 -0.37
N LEU A 41 -1.58 11.58 -1.61
CA LEU A 41 -1.07 10.26 -1.93
C LEU A 41 0.25 9.96 -1.22
N LYS A 42 1.16 10.92 -1.18
CA LYS A 42 2.43 10.76 -0.46
C LYS A 42 2.21 10.51 1.03
N VAL A 43 1.34 11.28 1.65
CA VAL A 43 1.03 11.12 3.08
C VAL A 43 0.47 9.74 3.35
N TYR A 44 -0.48 9.29 2.55
CA TYR A 44 -1.08 7.96 2.70
C TYR A 44 -0.04 6.86 2.53
N LEU A 45 0.74 6.93 1.45
CA LEU A 45 1.73 5.89 1.14
C LEU A 45 2.83 5.82 2.20
N LYS A 46 3.32 6.97 2.65
CA LYS A 46 4.34 7.03 3.70
C LYS A 46 3.81 6.50 5.03
N LYS A 47 2.55 6.79 5.36
CA LYS A 47 1.91 6.25 6.56
C LYS A 47 1.84 4.73 6.48
N LYS A 48 1.39 4.18 5.36
CA LYS A 48 1.33 2.73 5.16
C LYS A 48 2.70 2.09 5.24
N MET A 49 3.71 2.72 4.66
CA MET A 49 5.07 2.21 4.72
C MET A 49 5.57 2.13 6.17
N ARG A 50 5.30 3.15 6.98
CA ARG A 50 5.67 3.13 8.41
C ARG A 50 4.96 2.01 9.16
N GLU A 51 3.66 1.82 8.91
CA GLU A 51 2.88 0.76 9.54
C GLU A 51 3.43 -0.63 9.18
N TYR A 52 3.71 -0.86 7.91
CA TYR A 52 4.24 -2.14 7.44
C TYR A 52 5.66 -2.38 7.94
N ASN A 53 6.51 -1.36 7.96
CA ASN A 53 7.87 -1.48 8.49
C ASN A 53 7.87 -1.80 9.99
N ALA A 54 6.94 -1.22 10.75
CA ALA A 54 6.81 -1.52 12.18
C ALA A 54 6.44 -2.99 12.40
N GLU A 55 5.51 -3.50 11.60
CA GLU A 55 5.11 -4.91 11.69
C GLU A 55 6.23 -5.86 11.26
N ILE A 56 6.96 -5.51 10.18
CA ILE A 56 8.14 -6.25 9.73
C ILE A 56 9.16 -6.35 10.87
N LEU A 57 9.44 -5.22 11.52
CA LEU A 57 10.40 -5.16 12.60
C LEU A 57 9.98 -6.05 13.77
N GLU A 58 8.70 -6.06 14.12
CA GLU A 58 8.13 -6.89 15.17
C GLU A 58 8.33 -8.38 14.86
N ILE A 59 7.98 -8.81 13.64
CA ILE A 59 8.15 -10.21 13.22
C ILE A 59 9.64 -10.59 13.20
N CYS A 60 10.46 -9.74 12.62
CA CYS A 60 11.90 -9.99 12.53
C CYS A 60 12.56 -10.13 13.91
N ARG A 61 12.16 -9.30 14.87
CA ARG A 61 12.67 -9.39 16.25
C ARG A 61 12.27 -10.69 16.92
N LYS A 62 11.04 -11.13 16.68
CA LYS A 62 10.52 -12.37 17.28
C LYS A 62 11.37 -13.59 16.91
N TYR A 63 11.88 -13.63 15.70
CA TYR A 63 12.65 -14.77 15.18
C TYR A 63 14.14 -14.51 15.01
N GLY A 64 14.59 -13.31 15.33
CA GLY A 64 16.01 -12.95 15.19
C GLY A 64 16.49 -12.92 13.73
N VAL A 65 15.60 -12.54 12.81
CA VAL A 65 15.92 -12.46 11.38
C VAL A 65 15.80 -11.01 10.88
N LYS A 66 16.34 -10.74 9.70
CA LYS A 66 16.31 -9.43 9.06
C LYS A 66 15.36 -9.35 7.86
N SER A 67 14.95 -10.50 7.33
CA SER A 67 14.14 -10.58 6.12
C SER A 67 13.40 -11.90 6.01
N ALA A 68 12.44 -11.98 5.10
CA ALA A 68 11.76 -13.22 4.76
C ALA A 68 12.74 -14.27 4.23
N LYS A 69 13.78 -13.85 3.53
CA LYS A 69 14.81 -14.76 3.04
C LYS A 69 15.57 -15.42 4.17
N GLU A 70 15.99 -14.67 5.19
CA GLU A 70 16.63 -15.23 6.38
C GLU A 70 15.68 -16.16 7.15
N PHE A 71 14.41 -15.79 7.21
CA PHE A 71 13.38 -16.62 7.83
C PHE A 71 13.26 -17.97 7.11
N GLU A 72 13.24 -17.94 5.78
CA GLU A 72 13.20 -19.16 4.96
C GLU A 72 14.42 -20.05 5.21
N GLU A 73 15.60 -19.45 5.35
CA GLU A 73 16.82 -20.18 5.67
C GLU A 73 16.74 -20.90 7.03
N LEU A 74 16.09 -20.28 8.03
CA LEU A 74 15.84 -20.91 9.31
C LEU A 74 14.92 -22.12 9.18
N TYR A 75 13.91 -22.05 8.32
CA TYR A 75 13.04 -23.18 8.01
C TYR A 75 13.82 -24.33 7.40
N LYS A 76 14.64 -24.05 6.40
CA LYS A 76 15.46 -25.05 5.71
C LYS A 76 16.43 -25.74 6.65
N SER A 77 16.92 -25.03 7.68
CA SER A 77 17.82 -25.60 8.67
C SER A 77 17.09 -26.33 9.81
N ARG A 78 15.77 -26.41 9.76
CA ARG A 78 14.90 -27.06 10.76
C ARG A 78 15.06 -26.53 12.17
N LYS A 79 15.42 -25.24 12.31
CA LYS A 79 15.56 -24.57 13.60
C LYS A 79 14.26 -23.97 14.11
N LEU A 80 13.20 -24.00 13.31
CA LEU A 80 11.89 -23.45 13.66
C LEU A 80 10.81 -24.53 13.63
N ASP A 81 9.83 -24.35 14.53
CA ASP A 81 8.60 -25.16 14.54
C ASP A 81 7.66 -24.65 13.44
N GLU A 82 7.38 -25.48 12.46
CA GLU A 82 6.57 -25.12 11.29
C GLU A 82 5.14 -24.70 11.62
N GLU A 83 4.51 -25.34 12.61
CA GLU A 83 3.10 -25.08 12.92
C GLU A 83 2.82 -23.64 13.34
N ASN A 84 3.70 -23.05 14.14
CA ASN A 84 3.48 -21.73 14.73
C ASN A 84 4.14 -20.58 13.96
N THR A 85 5.01 -20.89 13.01
CA THR A 85 5.83 -19.87 12.33
C THR A 85 5.42 -19.60 10.90
N LEU A 86 4.67 -20.50 10.26
CA LEU A 86 4.31 -20.40 8.84
C LEU A 86 3.50 -19.14 8.53
N ASN A 87 2.53 -18.81 9.38
CA ASN A 87 1.72 -17.62 9.21
C ASN A 87 2.55 -16.34 9.29
N ASP A 88 3.50 -16.29 10.23
CA ASP A 88 4.39 -15.14 10.37
C ASP A 88 5.34 -15.02 9.17
N PHE A 89 5.80 -16.14 8.64
CA PHE A 89 6.62 -16.14 7.42
C PHE A 89 5.86 -15.57 6.23
N PHE A 90 4.64 -16.04 6.00
CA PHE A 90 3.82 -15.54 4.89
C PHE A 90 3.45 -14.08 5.08
N ARG A 91 3.20 -13.67 6.33
CA ARG A 91 2.92 -12.27 6.62
C ARG A 91 4.13 -11.39 6.33
N LEU A 92 5.31 -11.80 6.76
CA LEU A 92 6.55 -11.07 6.49
C LEU A 92 6.81 -10.94 4.98
N ASP A 93 6.66 -12.02 4.24
CA ASP A 93 6.84 -12.03 2.79
C ASP A 93 5.86 -11.05 2.12
N TYR A 94 4.60 -11.06 2.52
CA TYR A 94 3.57 -10.15 2.04
C TYR A 94 3.94 -8.69 2.34
N LEU A 95 4.37 -8.39 3.56
CA LEU A 95 4.72 -7.03 3.97
C LEU A 95 5.91 -6.49 3.18
N GLU A 96 6.93 -7.31 2.96
CA GLU A 96 8.08 -6.91 2.12
C GLU A 96 7.64 -6.59 0.69
N ALA A 97 6.75 -7.39 0.12
CA ALA A 97 6.20 -7.13 -1.21
C ALA A 97 5.41 -5.83 -1.25
N GLN A 98 4.62 -5.55 -0.21
CA GLN A 98 3.87 -4.30 -0.12
C GLN A 98 4.79 -3.08 -0.03
N ILE A 99 5.88 -3.17 0.72
CA ILE A 99 6.88 -2.08 0.79
C ILE A 99 7.45 -1.77 -0.60
N GLU A 100 7.77 -2.79 -1.39
CA GLU A 100 8.29 -2.57 -2.75
C GLU A 100 7.25 -1.90 -3.66
N LYS A 101 5.97 -2.28 -3.52
CA LYS A 101 4.88 -1.64 -4.27
C LYS A 101 4.71 -0.17 -3.87
N ILE A 102 4.81 0.14 -2.59
CA ILE A 102 4.71 1.52 -2.11
C ILE A 102 5.88 2.36 -2.64
N LYS A 103 7.10 1.82 -2.62
CA LYS A 103 8.26 2.50 -3.19
C LYS A 103 8.06 2.82 -4.68
N ALA A 104 7.53 1.87 -5.44
CA ALA A 104 7.22 2.07 -6.85
C ALA A 104 6.14 3.15 -7.04
N ALA A 105 5.10 3.13 -6.22
CA ALA A 105 4.04 4.14 -6.26
C ALA A 105 4.57 5.55 -5.94
N LEU A 106 5.45 5.67 -4.96
CA LEU A 106 6.07 6.96 -4.61
C LEU A 106 6.88 7.53 -5.77
N LYS A 107 7.56 6.67 -6.53
CA LYS A 107 8.31 7.11 -7.72
C LYS A 107 7.39 7.66 -8.82
N LEU A 108 6.17 7.15 -8.94
CA LEU A 108 5.20 7.66 -9.92
C LEU A 108 4.73 9.08 -9.58
N ILE A 109 4.71 9.43 -8.30
CA ILE A 109 4.23 10.74 -7.84
C ILE A 109 5.31 11.82 -8.01
N ASP A 110 6.54 11.46 -7.80
CA ASP A 110 7.68 12.36 -7.96
C ASP A 110 8.11 12.42 -9.43
#